data_0e72f9be8226f820403066e6c9815adf
#
_entry.id   0e72f9be8226f820403066e6c9815adf
#
_cell.length_a   1.000
_cell.length_b   1.000
_cell.length_c   1.000
_cell.angle_alpha   90.00
_cell.angle_beta   90.00
_cell.angle_gamma   90.00
#
_symmetry.space_group_name_H-M   'P 1'
#
loop_
_entity.id
_entity.type
_entity.pdbx_description
1 polymer ?
#
loop_
_entity_poly.entity_id
_entity_poly.type
_entity_poly.pdbx_seq_one_letter_code
_entity_poly.pdbx_strand_id
1 'polypeptide(L)'
;MENTDEKIKVLYINSCVRGNLLSRTQKIADAFLDELERSNPNVEITEKNLMLMNPLFLNYFNFKQHEELISQEKYNHSVFDLAREFAAADRIVIAAPLWELSYPAILRVYLENVSVAGIAFKYGSEGAIGLCRAEKLMYITTRGDDFSRPPLSQLEMGARHIEALCGMYGIKSFDCIAADGLDLLGANPDKIVAAAIETAKAKARSFI
;
A
#
# COMPACT_ATOMS: atom_id res chain seq x y z
N MET A 1 16.14 8.48 -29.09
CA MET A 1 15.95 7.04 -28.88
C MET A 1 15.82 6.88 -27.39
N GLU A 2 14.57 6.82 -26.91
CA GLU A 2 14.28 6.55 -25.50
C GLU A 2 14.75 5.14 -25.17
N ASN A 3 15.43 5.02 -24.05
CA ASN A 3 16.01 3.77 -23.55
C ASN A 3 14.86 2.86 -23.12
N THR A 4 14.45 1.94 -23.98
CA THR A 4 13.27 1.06 -23.82
C THR A 4 13.51 -0.13 -22.88
N ASP A 5 14.61 -0.12 -22.09
CA ASP A 5 15.02 -1.24 -21.23
C ASP A 5 14.82 -1.00 -19.71
N GLU A 6 14.35 0.18 -19.28
CA GLU A 6 14.15 0.42 -17.84
C GLU A 6 12.83 -0.16 -17.40
N LYS A 7 12.89 -1.18 -16.51
CA LYS A 7 11.69 -1.82 -15.94
C LYS A 7 10.94 -0.89 -15.01
N ILE A 8 9.63 -0.91 -15.09
CA ILE A 8 8.74 -0.20 -14.17
C ILE A 8 8.68 -0.96 -12.85
N LYS A 9 9.17 -0.34 -11.79
CA LYS A 9 9.25 -0.94 -10.45
C LYS A 9 7.94 -0.81 -9.71
N VAL A 10 7.28 -1.92 -9.48
CA VAL A 10 6.05 -2.00 -8.68
C VAL A 10 6.37 -2.59 -7.32
N LEU A 11 6.12 -1.82 -6.27
CA LEU A 11 6.25 -2.29 -4.89
C LEU A 11 4.90 -2.80 -4.39
N TYR A 12 4.81 -4.09 -4.13
CA TYR A 12 3.64 -4.74 -3.55
C TYR A 12 3.80 -4.94 -2.05
N ILE A 13 2.94 -4.31 -1.26
CA ILE A 13 2.92 -4.40 0.20
C ILE A 13 1.76 -5.28 0.62
N ASN A 14 2.08 -6.48 1.10
CA ASN A 14 1.11 -7.49 1.52
C ASN A 14 1.00 -7.50 3.04
N SER A 15 -0.15 -7.06 3.57
CA SER A 15 -0.48 -7.15 4.99
C SER A 15 -1.67 -8.06 5.28
N CYS A 16 -1.84 -9.10 4.45
CA CYS A 16 -2.92 -10.07 4.54
C CYS A 16 -2.64 -11.12 5.62
N VAL A 17 -3.04 -10.85 6.85
CA VAL A 17 -2.71 -11.63 8.07
C VAL A 17 -3.13 -13.10 8.02
N ARG A 18 -4.13 -13.45 7.21
CA ARG A 18 -4.63 -14.82 7.09
C ARG A 18 -3.83 -15.70 6.12
N GLY A 19 -2.86 -15.09 5.41
CA GLY A 19 -2.02 -15.77 4.41
C GLY A 19 -2.78 -16.18 3.14
N ASN A 20 -2.03 -16.74 2.19
CA ASN A 20 -2.46 -16.98 0.80
C ASN A 20 -3.71 -17.86 0.65
N LEU A 21 -3.90 -18.84 1.51
CA LEU A 21 -5.02 -19.77 1.37
C LEU A 21 -6.35 -19.21 1.85
N LEU A 22 -6.34 -18.36 2.88
CA LEU A 22 -7.54 -17.90 3.58
C LEU A 22 -7.87 -16.43 3.35
N SER A 23 -6.93 -15.63 2.86
CA SER A 23 -7.15 -14.20 2.67
C SER A 23 -7.92 -13.90 1.39
N ARG A 24 -9.12 -13.38 1.54
CA ARG A 24 -9.94 -12.86 0.43
C ARG A 24 -9.27 -11.66 -0.24
N THR A 25 -8.67 -10.77 0.56
CA THR A 25 -7.94 -9.59 0.07
C THR A 25 -6.77 -10.00 -0.81
N GLN A 26 -6.00 -10.99 -0.37
CA GLN A 26 -4.85 -11.46 -1.13
C GLN A 26 -5.26 -12.09 -2.46
N LYS A 27 -6.34 -12.88 -2.51
CA LYS A 27 -6.85 -13.43 -3.79
C LYS A 27 -7.17 -12.35 -4.82
N ILE A 28 -7.70 -11.20 -4.37
CA ILE A 28 -7.99 -10.06 -5.25
C ILE A 28 -6.68 -9.39 -5.68
N ALA A 29 -5.72 -9.25 -4.77
CA ALA A 29 -4.41 -8.65 -5.06
C ALA A 29 -3.60 -9.53 -6.03
N ASP A 30 -3.56 -10.84 -5.82
CA ASP A 30 -2.88 -11.78 -6.70
C ASP A 30 -3.45 -11.67 -8.13
N ALA A 31 -4.78 -11.63 -8.28
CA ALA A 31 -5.42 -11.47 -9.58
C ALA A 31 -5.11 -10.11 -10.26
N PHE A 32 -4.92 -9.04 -9.47
CA PHE A 32 -4.47 -7.74 -9.96
C PHE A 32 -3.03 -7.83 -10.47
N LEU A 33 -2.13 -8.42 -9.69
CA LEU A 33 -0.70 -8.50 -10.00
C LEU A 33 -0.44 -9.42 -11.20
N ASP A 34 -1.09 -10.59 -11.26
CA ASP A 34 -1.01 -11.52 -12.38
C ASP A 34 -1.43 -10.84 -13.71
N GLU A 35 -2.54 -10.09 -13.68
CA GLU A 35 -3.01 -9.37 -14.86
C GLU A 35 -2.09 -8.20 -15.21
N LEU A 36 -1.52 -7.53 -14.21
CA LEU A 36 -0.57 -6.44 -14.40
C LEU A 36 0.69 -6.92 -15.12
N GLU A 37 1.31 -8.01 -14.68
CA GLU A 37 2.47 -8.63 -15.34
C GLU A 37 2.13 -9.12 -16.75
N ARG A 38 0.98 -9.77 -16.89
CA ARG A 38 0.52 -10.28 -18.19
C ARG A 38 0.31 -9.17 -19.23
N SER A 39 -0.18 -8.01 -18.79
CA SER A 39 -0.49 -6.88 -19.68
C SER A 39 0.69 -5.96 -19.92
N ASN A 40 1.74 -6.02 -19.09
CA ASN A 40 2.87 -5.11 -19.11
C ASN A 40 4.19 -5.87 -18.89
N PRO A 41 4.82 -6.38 -19.97
CA PRO A 41 6.04 -7.20 -19.87
C PRO A 41 7.25 -6.51 -19.22
N ASN A 42 7.26 -5.17 -19.18
CA ASN A 42 8.35 -4.37 -18.61
C ASN A 42 8.15 -4.07 -17.11
N VAL A 43 7.15 -4.67 -16.46
CA VAL A 43 6.93 -4.51 -15.01
C VAL A 43 7.86 -5.45 -14.24
N GLU A 44 8.38 -4.96 -13.13
CA GLU A 44 9.12 -5.75 -12.12
C GLU A 44 8.44 -5.56 -10.77
N ILE A 45 7.82 -6.62 -10.25
CA ILE A 45 7.10 -6.58 -8.97
C ILE A 45 8.03 -7.07 -7.86
N THR A 46 8.17 -6.25 -6.82
CA THR A 46 8.83 -6.62 -5.56
C THR A 46 7.80 -6.71 -4.46
N GLU A 47 7.61 -7.89 -3.89
CA GLU A 47 6.69 -8.09 -2.77
C GLU A 47 7.37 -7.83 -1.42
N LYS A 48 6.69 -7.10 -0.53
CA LYS A 48 6.94 -7.00 0.90
C LYS A 48 5.81 -7.67 1.66
N ASN A 49 5.99 -8.94 1.95
CA ASN A 49 5.04 -9.67 2.79
C ASN A 49 5.31 -9.34 4.26
N LEU A 50 4.48 -8.49 4.83
CA LEU A 50 4.69 -7.99 6.20
C LEU A 50 4.55 -9.07 7.27
N MET A 51 3.90 -10.21 6.95
CA MET A 51 3.81 -11.35 7.86
C MET A 51 5.12 -12.15 7.96
N LEU A 52 5.98 -12.03 6.96
CA LEU A 52 7.31 -12.66 6.92
C LEU A 52 8.43 -11.70 7.29
N MET A 53 8.08 -10.43 7.46
CA MET A 53 9.00 -9.36 7.85
C MET A 53 8.81 -9.02 9.33
N ASN A 54 9.79 -8.32 9.88
CA ASN A 54 9.71 -7.75 11.21
C ASN A 54 10.06 -6.24 11.12
N PRO A 55 9.16 -5.41 10.56
CA PRO A 55 9.43 -3.98 10.48
C PRO A 55 9.62 -3.40 11.88
N LEU A 56 10.52 -2.43 11.99
CA LEU A 56 10.92 -1.88 13.27
C LEU A 56 9.76 -1.18 13.96
N PHE A 57 9.32 -1.70 15.10
CA PHE A 57 8.39 -0.98 15.96
C PHE A 57 9.14 0.16 16.67
N LEU A 58 8.81 1.41 16.32
CA LEU A 58 9.42 2.58 16.92
C LEU A 58 8.99 2.72 18.39
N ASN A 59 9.96 2.68 19.27
CA ASN A 59 9.79 2.85 20.71
C ASN A 59 10.81 3.85 21.26
N TYR A 60 10.74 4.17 22.54
CA TYR A 60 11.60 5.16 23.17
C TYR A 60 13.11 4.92 22.93
N PHE A 61 13.55 3.66 22.90
CA PHE A 61 14.98 3.34 22.79
C PHE A 61 15.53 3.46 21.38
N ASN A 62 14.77 2.99 20.38
CA ASN A 62 15.22 3.04 18.98
C ASN A 62 14.86 4.35 18.27
N PHE A 63 13.85 5.06 18.76
CA PHE A 63 13.42 6.35 18.21
C PHE A 63 14.53 7.40 18.29
N LYS A 64 15.27 7.46 19.41
CA LYS A 64 16.39 8.40 19.56
C LYS A 64 17.47 8.17 18.51
N GLN A 65 17.85 6.91 18.26
CA GLN A 65 18.82 6.57 17.21
C GLN A 65 18.29 6.96 15.81
N HIS A 66 17.00 6.71 15.57
CA HIS A 66 16.35 7.07 14.33
C HIS A 66 16.40 8.58 14.06
N GLU A 67 16.07 9.39 15.05
CA GLU A 67 16.15 10.86 15.00
C GLU A 67 17.60 11.35 14.81
N GLU A 68 18.57 10.75 15.49
CA GLU A 68 20.00 11.07 15.32
C GLU A 68 20.47 10.83 13.89
N LEU A 69 20.07 9.71 13.27
CA LEU A 69 20.44 9.39 11.88
C LEU A 69 19.81 10.38 10.90
N ILE A 70 18.55 10.78 11.11
CA ILE A 70 17.88 11.80 10.30
C ILE A 70 18.58 13.16 10.43
N SER A 71 18.89 13.60 11.66
CA SER A 71 19.55 14.88 11.89
C SER A 71 20.95 14.97 11.30
N GLN A 72 21.62 13.83 11.13
CA GLN A 72 22.93 13.69 10.49
C GLN A 72 22.84 13.39 8.99
N GLU A 73 21.63 13.39 8.41
CA GLU A 73 21.35 13.04 7.01
C GLU A 73 21.94 11.68 6.58
N LYS A 74 22.04 10.74 7.52
CA LYS A 74 22.56 9.38 7.27
C LYS A 74 21.51 8.47 6.62
N TYR A 75 20.88 8.94 5.58
CA TYR A 75 19.77 8.25 4.89
C TYR A 75 20.15 6.91 4.24
N ASN A 76 21.45 6.63 4.08
CA ASN A 76 21.95 5.34 3.57
C ASN A 76 22.03 4.24 4.65
N HIS A 77 21.75 4.56 5.92
CA HIS A 77 21.75 3.57 6.99
C HIS A 77 20.64 2.53 6.76
N SER A 78 20.91 1.25 7.09
CA SER A 78 19.99 0.13 6.83
C SER A 78 18.63 0.24 7.50
N VAL A 79 18.52 0.99 8.59
CA VAL A 79 17.24 1.27 9.27
C VAL A 79 16.23 1.96 8.33
N PHE A 80 16.70 2.65 7.27
CA PHE A 80 15.90 3.36 6.29
C PHE A 80 15.72 2.58 4.96
N ASP A 81 16.11 1.31 4.89
CA ASP A 81 16.00 0.52 3.65
C ASP A 81 14.56 0.49 3.13
N LEU A 82 13.57 0.27 4.01
CA LEU A 82 12.16 0.26 3.64
C LEU A 82 11.69 1.62 3.09
N ALA A 83 12.14 2.73 3.70
CA ALA A 83 11.79 4.07 3.24
C ALA A 83 12.39 4.37 1.86
N ARG A 84 13.67 4.01 1.63
CA ARG A 84 14.31 4.21 0.33
C ARG A 84 13.66 3.38 -0.78
N GLU A 85 13.33 2.13 -0.49
CA GLU A 85 12.68 1.24 -1.44
C GLU A 85 11.28 1.74 -1.79
N PHE A 86 10.51 2.18 -0.78
CA PHE A 86 9.19 2.77 -0.99
C PHE A 86 9.28 4.04 -1.85
N ALA A 87 10.22 4.94 -1.53
CA ALA A 87 10.41 6.20 -2.26
C ALA A 87 10.89 5.99 -3.71
N ALA A 88 11.61 4.89 -3.99
CA ALA A 88 12.17 4.58 -5.30
C ALA A 88 11.22 3.80 -6.23
N ALA A 89 10.09 3.32 -5.73
CA ALA A 89 9.10 2.61 -6.54
C ALA A 89 8.41 3.54 -7.54
N ASP A 90 8.09 3.05 -8.74
CA ASP A 90 7.33 3.79 -9.76
C ASP A 90 5.82 3.67 -9.56
N ARG A 91 5.39 2.54 -8.99
CA ARG A 91 3.99 2.23 -8.64
C ARG A 91 3.96 1.48 -7.32
N ILE A 92 2.89 1.66 -6.56
CA ILE A 92 2.71 0.99 -5.26
C ILE A 92 1.36 0.29 -5.24
N VAL A 93 1.35 -0.95 -4.77
CA VAL A 93 0.13 -1.73 -4.51
C VAL A 93 0.14 -2.12 -3.04
N ILE A 94 -0.93 -1.83 -2.31
CA ILE A 94 -1.10 -2.22 -0.91
C ILE A 94 -2.32 -3.13 -0.80
N ALA A 95 -2.15 -4.33 -0.25
CA ALA A 95 -3.25 -5.23 0.07
C ALA A 95 -3.41 -5.37 1.59
N ALA A 96 -4.55 -4.95 2.11
CA ALA A 96 -4.88 -5.03 3.52
C ALA A 96 -6.39 -5.21 3.76
N PRO A 97 -6.84 -6.17 4.58
CA PRO A 97 -8.24 -6.25 4.99
C PRO A 97 -8.60 -5.07 5.89
N LEU A 98 -9.90 -4.71 5.93
CA LEU A 98 -10.41 -3.74 6.89
C LEU A 98 -10.52 -4.41 8.28
N TRP A 99 -9.73 -3.92 9.23
CA TRP A 99 -9.75 -4.30 10.63
C TRP A 99 -9.87 -3.06 11.51
N GLU A 100 -10.72 -3.12 12.53
CA GLU A 100 -10.92 -2.01 13.47
C GLU A 100 -11.16 -0.67 12.76
N LEU A 101 -12.00 -0.70 11.70
CA LEU A 101 -12.33 0.44 10.83
C LEU A 101 -11.15 0.99 10.03
N SER A 102 -10.00 0.32 10.04
CA SER A 102 -8.78 0.70 9.34
C SER A 102 -8.13 -0.53 8.67
N TYR A 103 -6.87 -0.80 8.94
CA TYR A 103 -6.10 -1.94 8.41
C TYR A 103 -5.27 -2.57 9.54
N PRO A 104 -4.72 -3.80 9.36
CA PRO A 104 -3.93 -4.47 10.40
C PRO A 104 -2.76 -3.62 10.90
N ALA A 105 -2.49 -3.68 12.21
CA ALA A 105 -1.46 -2.88 12.89
C ALA A 105 -0.07 -3.01 12.23
N ILE A 106 0.26 -4.17 11.67
CA ILE A 106 1.54 -4.39 10.99
C ILE A 106 1.73 -3.44 9.79
N LEU A 107 0.65 -3.10 9.06
CA LEU A 107 0.74 -2.10 7.99
C LEU A 107 1.01 -0.71 8.57
N ARG A 108 0.44 -0.37 9.74
CA ARG A 108 0.74 0.90 10.40
C ARG A 108 2.21 1.00 10.76
N VAL A 109 2.77 -0.07 11.36
CA VAL A 109 4.21 -0.14 11.67
C VAL A 109 5.06 0.04 10.41
N TYR A 110 4.70 -0.63 9.30
CA TYR A 110 5.40 -0.46 8.02
C TYR A 110 5.33 1.00 7.53
N LEU A 111 4.15 1.61 7.55
CA LEU A 111 3.97 3.01 7.13
C LEU A 111 4.77 4.00 8.00
N GLU A 112 4.93 3.73 9.30
CA GLU A 112 5.81 4.52 10.17
C GLU A 112 7.28 4.39 9.76
N ASN A 113 7.72 3.19 9.35
CA ASN A 113 9.10 2.98 8.86
C ASN A 113 9.38 3.65 7.52
N VAL A 114 8.39 3.82 6.66
CA VAL A 114 8.59 4.48 5.35
C VAL A 114 8.38 6.00 5.43
N SER A 115 7.67 6.51 6.42
CA SER A 115 7.39 7.94 6.62
C SER A 115 8.60 8.70 7.18
N VAL A 116 9.72 8.68 6.46
CA VAL A 116 10.98 9.30 6.89
C VAL A 116 11.17 10.65 6.21
N ALA A 117 11.30 11.70 7.02
CA ALA A 117 11.64 13.04 6.53
C ALA A 117 13.05 13.03 5.89
N GLY A 118 13.17 13.60 4.69
CA GLY A 118 14.38 13.56 3.87
C GLY A 118 14.44 12.37 2.89
N ILE A 119 13.53 11.38 3.00
CA ILE A 119 13.44 10.22 2.09
C ILE A 119 12.08 10.18 1.39
N ALA A 120 10.99 10.02 2.12
CA ALA A 120 9.65 9.92 1.54
C ALA A 120 8.97 11.31 1.36
N PHE A 121 9.32 12.25 2.20
CA PHE A 121 8.83 13.64 2.15
C PHE A 121 9.83 14.58 2.83
N LYS A 122 9.62 15.90 2.70
CA LYS A 122 10.33 16.92 3.47
C LYS A 122 9.36 18.02 3.91
N TYR A 123 9.74 18.78 4.93
CA TYR A 123 8.96 19.93 5.35
C TYR A 123 9.30 21.17 4.48
N GLY A 124 8.27 21.81 3.94
CA GLY A 124 8.35 23.08 3.25
C GLY A 124 7.63 24.20 4.02
N SER A 125 7.63 25.40 3.49
CA SER A 125 6.95 26.58 4.10
C SER A 125 5.44 26.41 4.20
N GLU A 126 4.83 25.66 3.31
CA GLU A 126 3.37 25.46 3.22
C GLU A 126 2.92 24.05 3.60
N GLY A 127 3.82 23.22 4.15
CA GLY A 127 3.52 21.86 4.55
C GLY A 127 4.50 20.81 4.00
N ALA A 128 4.08 19.57 3.98
CA ALA A 128 4.90 18.47 3.47
C ALA A 128 5.04 18.54 1.94
N ILE A 129 6.26 18.33 1.47
CA ILE A 129 6.60 18.17 0.05
C ILE A 129 7.01 16.71 -0.15
N GLY A 130 6.27 15.97 -0.96
CA GLY A 130 6.55 14.57 -1.25
C GLY A 130 7.81 14.38 -2.06
N LEU A 131 8.53 13.29 -1.79
CA LEU A 131 9.80 12.92 -2.44
C LEU A 131 9.72 11.54 -3.09
N CYS A 132 8.59 10.83 -2.97
CA CYS A 132 8.41 9.53 -3.60
C CYS A 132 8.28 9.66 -5.12
N ARG A 133 8.89 8.70 -5.83
CA ARG A 133 8.84 8.61 -7.28
C ARG A 133 7.49 8.09 -7.80
N ALA A 134 6.77 7.32 -6.98
CA ALA A 134 5.54 6.68 -7.37
C ALA A 134 4.48 7.70 -7.86
N GLU A 135 3.90 7.45 -9.02
CA GLU A 135 2.84 8.28 -9.58
C GLU A 135 1.45 7.81 -9.18
N LYS A 136 1.31 6.49 -8.94
CA LYS A 136 0.03 5.87 -8.57
C LYS A 136 0.19 4.91 -7.42
N LEU A 137 -0.83 4.87 -6.55
CA LEU A 137 -1.00 3.86 -5.52
C LEU A 137 -2.37 3.19 -5.67
N MET A 138 -2.38 1.85 -5.70
CA MET A 138 -3.57 1.01 -5.66
C MET A 138 -3.72 0.42 -4.25
N TYR A 139 -4.86 0.66 -3.61
CA TYR A 139 -5.22 0.02 -2.34
C TYR A 139 -6.28 -1.06 -2.57
N ILE A 140 -6.00 -2.30 -2.16
CA ILE A 140 -6.90 -3.45 -2.32
C ILE A 140 -7.34 -3.90 -0.93
N THR A 141 -8.65 -3.91 -0.69
CA THR A 141 -9.20 -4.20 0.62
C THR A 141 -10.47 -5.05 0.56
N THR A 142 -10.74 -5.79 1.62
CA THR A 142 -12.00 -6.51 1.83
C THR A 142 -12.61 -6.09 3.16
N ARG A 143 -13.93 -5.95 3.19
CA ARG A 143 -14.68 -5.39 4.32
C ARG A 143 -15.88 -6.27 4.66
N GLY A 144 -16.08 -6.54 5.94
CA GLY A 144 -17.16 -7.40 6.41
C GLY A 144 -18.53 -6.78 6.18
N ASP A 145 -18.68 -5.50 6.48
CA ASP A 145 -19.91 -4.72 6.29
C ASP A 145 -19.86 -3.89 5.00
N ASP A 146 -20.97 -3.23 4.64
CA ASP A 146 -21.09 -2.37 3.44
C ASP A 146 -20.62 -0.94 3.76
N PHE A 147 -19.35 -0.67 3.52
CA PHE A 147 -18.74 0.65 3.66
C PHE A 147 -18.81 1.49 2.36
N SER A 148 -19.58 1.06 1.36
CA SER A 148 -19.69 1.81 0.10
C SER A 148 -20.53 3.09 0.22
N ARG A 149 -21.34 3.23 1.27
CA ARG A 149 -22.28 4.35 1.48
C ARG A 149 -22.45 4.77 2.94
N PRO A 150 -22.90 6.01 3.18
CA PRO A 150 -23.21 6.49 4.53
C PRO A 150 -24.28 5.62 5.23
N PRO A 151 -24.21 5.50 6.58
CA PRO A 151 -23.24 6.18 7.46
C PRO A 151 -21.87 5.48 7.55
N LEU A 152 -21.78 4.19 7.16
CA LEU A 152 -20.57 3.39 7.36
C LEU A 152 -19.37 3.88 6.56
N SER A 153 -19.58 4.43 5.36
CA SER A 153 -18.47 4.99 4.57
C SER A 153 -17.71 6.12 5.29
N GLN A 154 -18.35 6.78 6.25
CA GLN A 154 -17.69 7.81 7.07
C GLN A 154 -16.77 7.22 8.14
N LEU A 155 -16.95 5.96 8.48
CA LEU A 155 -16.18 5.23 9.49
C LEU A 155 -15.01 4.44 8.87
N GLU A 156 -14.95 4.35 7.55
CA GLU A 156 -13.85 3.70 6.84
C GLU A 156 -12.60 4.61 6.87
N MET A 157 -11.61 4.24 7.69
CA MET A 157 -10.40 5.03 7.89
C MET A 157 -9.19 4.47 7.15
N GLY A 158 -9.26 3.24 6.64
CA GLY A 158 -8.13 2.59 5.97
C GLY A 158 -7.77 3.27 4.65
N ALA A 159 -8.70 3.30 3.70
CA ALA A 159 -8.48 3.92 2.39
C ALA A 159 -8.22 5.43 2.54
N ARG A 160 -8.99 6.11 3.38
CA ARG A 160 -8.83 7.56 3.62
C ARG A 160 -7.45 7.92 4.20
N HIS A 161 -6.92 7.08 5.10
CA HIS A 161 -5.59 7.31 5.65
C HIS A 161 -4.50 7.09 4.60
N ILE A 162 -4.59 6.00 3.80
CA ILE A 162 -3.63 5.75 2.72
C ILE A 162 -3.67 6.89 1.68
N GLU A 163 -4.86 7.35 1.29
CA GLU A 163 -5.03 8.49 0.38
C GLU A 163 -4.39 9.77 0.92
N ALA A 164 -4.60 10.08 2.22
CA ALA A 164 -3.97 11.23 2.85
C ALA A 164 -2.43 11.13 2.84
N LEU A 165 -1.89 9.92 3.09
CA LEU A 165 -0.45 9.67 2.99
C LEU A 165 0.08 9.82 1.56
N CYS A 166 -0.71 9.47 0.53
CA CYS A 166 -0.33 9.75 -0.87
C CYS A 166 -0.06 11.24 -1.08
N GLY A 167 -0.91 12.12 -0.55
CA GLY A 167 -0.68 13.58 -0.59
C GLY A 167 0.63 13.98 0.07
N MET A 168 0.95 13.41 1.23
CA MET A 168 2.19 13.68 1.95
C MET A 168 3.43 13.18 1.18
N TYR A 169 3.35 12.04 0.54
CA TYR A 169 4.45 11.43 -0.22
C TYR A 169 4.61 12.00 -1.63
N GLY A 170 3.66 12.79 -2.13
CA GLY A 170 3.65 13.33 -3.49
C GLY A 170 3.15 12.37 -4.55
N ILE A 171 2.44 11.31 -4.16
CA ILE A 171 1.80 10.35 -5.06
C ILE A 171 0.51 10.97 -5.60
N LYS A 172 0.46 11.17 -6.93
CA LYS A 172 -0.60 11.98 -7.57
C LYS A 172 -1.94 11.28 -7.71
N SER A 173 -1.92 9.95 -7.83
CA SER A 173 -3.11 9.16 -8.10
C SER A 173 -3.28 8.07 -7.05
N PHE A 174 -4.41 8.08 -6.37
CA PHE A 174 -4.86 7.03 -5.47
C PHE A 174 -6.09 6.35 -6.06
N ASP A 175 -6.14 5.03 -6.02
CA ASP A 175 -7.32 4.26 -6.39
C ASP A 175 -7.52 3.11 -5.39
N CYS A 176 -8.76 2.70 -5.20
CA CYS A 176 -9.12 1.65 -4.26
C CYS A 176 -9.98 0.59 -4.93
N ILE A 177 -9.67 -0.68 -4.66
CA ILE A 177 -10.52 -1.83 -4.95
C ILE A 177 -11.01 -2.37 -3.62
N ALA A 178 -12.30 -2.21 -3.35
CA ALA A 178 -12.92 -2.70 -2.13
C ALA A 178 -13.96 -3.79 -2.46
N ALA A 179 -13.94 -4.89 -1.71
CA ALA A 179 -15.00 -5.88 -1.68
C ALA A 179 -15.77 -5.71 -0.35
N ASP A 180 -16.95 -5.12 -0.43
CA ASP A 180 -17.78 -4.77 0.72
C ASP A 180 -18.85 -5.84 1.01
N GLY A 181 -19.33 -5.91 2.26
CA GLY A 181 -20.49 -6.74 2.65
C GLY A 181 -20.21 -8.23 2.74
N LEU A 182 -18.95 -8.63 2.92
CA LEU A 182 -18.52 -10.03 2.88
C LEU A 182 -19.07 -10.88 4.03
N ASP A 183 -19.43 -10.26 5.15
CA ASP A 183 -19.89 -10.95 6.35
C ASP A 183 -21.34 -10.58 6.70
N LEU A 184 -22.07 -9.89 5.80
CA LEU A 184 -23.49 -9.59 5.96
C LEU A 184 -24.34 -10.87 5.92
N LEU A 185 -25.40 -10.88 6.70
CA LEU A 185 -26.35 -12.00 6.71
C LEU A 185 -26.95 -12.22 5.32
N GLY A 186 -26.82 -13.44 4.78
CA GLY A 186 -27.29 -13.80 3.45
C GLY A 186 -26.37 -13.38 2.30
N ALA A 187 -25.22 -12.78 2.58
CA ALA A 187 -24.22 -12.50 1.56
C ALA A 187 -23.67 -13.80 0.94
N ASN A 188 -23.17 -13.65 -0.30
CA ASN A 188 -22.37 -14.69 -0.96
C ASN A 188 -20.94 -14.16 -1.13
N PRO A 189 -20.02 -14.45 -0.19
CA PRO A 189 -18.67 -13.93 -0.22
C PRO A 189 -17.89 -14.31 -1.49
N ASP A 190 -18.10 -15.53 -1.99
CA ASP A 190 -17.38 -15.99 -3.19
C ASP A 190 -17.79 -15.19 -4.43
N LYS A 191 -19.08 -14.87 -4.56
CA LYS A 191 -19.58 -14.03 -5.65
C LYS A 191 -19.04 -12.59 -5.54
N ILE A 192 -18.99 -12.03 -4.33
CA ILE A 192 -18.46 -10.69 -4.08
C ILE A 192 -16.96 -10.63 -4.43
N VAL A 193 -16.18 -11.62 -3.97
CA VAL A 193 -14.75 -11.72 -4.27
C VAL A 193 -14.53 -11.90 -5.78
N ALA A 194 -15.31 -12.74 -6.45
CA ALA A 194 -15.21 -12.93 -7.90
C ALA A 194 -15.45 -11.62 -8.67
N ALA A 195 -16.45 -10.82 -8.29
CA ALA A 195 -16.70 -9.52 -8.90
C ALA A 195 -15.55 -8.53 -8.66
N ALA A 196 -14.97 -8.53 -7.45
CA ALA A 196 -13.82 -7.70 -7.13
C ALA A 196 -12.57 -8.12 -7.91
N ILE A 197 -12.36 -9.41 -8.17
CA ILE A 197 -11.29 -9.94 -9.02
C ILE A 197 -11.42 -9.42 -10.46
N GLU A 198 -12.63 -9.42 -11.04
CA GLU A 198 -12.81 -8.87 -12.40
C GLU A 198 -12.55 -7.35 -12.44
N THR A 199 -12.95 -6.63 -11.39
CA THR A 199 -12.60 -5.21 -11.23
C THR A 199 -11.08 -5.01 -11.13
N ALA A 200 -10.40 -5.88 -10.36
CA ALA A 200 -8.95 -5.84 -10.19
C ALA A 200 -8.21 -6.04 -11.51
N LYS A 201 -8.60 -7.05 -12.30
CA LYS A 201 -8.03 -7.28 -13.63
C LYS A 201 -8.25 -6.09 -14.57
N ALA A 202 -9.47 -5.52 -14.58
CA ALA A 202 -9.75 -4.35 -15.40
C ALA A 202 -8.87 -3.15 -15.06
N LYS A 203 -8.70 -2.85 -13.77
CA LYS A 203 -7.85 -1.76 -13.29
C LYS A 203 -6.36 -2.02 -13.50
N ALA A 204 -5.90 -3.26 -13.42
CA ALA A 204 -4.50 -3.63 -13.65
C ALA A 204 -4.02 -3.26 -15.07
N ARG A 205 -4.86 -3.42 -16.09
CA ARG A 205 -4.54 -3.09 -17.50
C ARG A 205 -4.22 -1.62 -17.74
N SER A 206 -4.70 -0.72 -16.89
CA SER A 206 -4.50 0.73 -17.00
C SER A 206 -3.70 1.33 -15.84
N PHE A 207 -3.04 0.48 -15.06
CA PHE A 207 -2.34 0.92 -13.84
C PHE A 207 -0.96 1.54 -14.13
N ILE A 208 -0.31 1.15 -15.22
CA ILE A 208 1.00 1.64 -15.61
C ILE A 208 0.88 2.97 -16.37
#